data_50b7534aa5d64b32bb591c37778dab07
#
_entry.id   50b7534aa5d64b32bb591c37778dab07
#
_cell.length_a   1.000
_cell.length_b   1.000
_cell.length_c   1.000
_cell.angle_alpha   90.00
_cell.angle_beta   90.00
_cell.angle_gamma   90.00
#
_symmetry.space_group_name_H-M   'P 1'
#
loop_
_entity.id
_entity.type
_entity.pdbx_description
1 polymer ?
#
loop_
_entity_poly.entity_id
_entity_poly.type
_entity_poly.pdbx_seq_one_letter_code
_entity_poly.pdbx_strand_id
1 'polypeptide(L)'
;MNKYKNFVAIDVETTGLNDDSEIIEIGLAVVENGSVARTWQSLVKPKKRIPKDISIMTGISDDMVANAPSWAEIEEEFLALVDSKLLLAHNFPFDKGRIEFQLGRSLDNVWLDSHDMAKLFLPTLSSYKLMAIATHLHIPDTDHHRALNDAIVCAQVFLRILDDACTRDPFVLHEMAVTYSGQQETLFASSNYSMGDLLFRIAEKATATQSAEPLSYVDLPFPDDSLGPKLAFSSAESFFAPSGILSQVKPDFQYRAQQVEMLDCIKQAFDTDKHALIEAGTGTGKSFAYLVPALLWSFEHDARVVVATGTINLQEQLYHVDLPFLKKALGYSFATAIAKGRGNYLCLRRFHEYCRRAATASERERIFATSLVLWHADDASGDREHLNLNKAENQYWQNIASSPDTCLGRRCPYYSECCYFGSKRACEQARVIITNHSLLFQDLKIGSL
;
A
#
# COMPACT_ATOMS: atom_id res chain seq x y z
N MET A 1 26.32 3.57 -0.78
CA MET A 1 25.58 2.29 -0.99
C MET A 1 26.31 1.06 -0.42
N ASN A 2 27.61 0.83 -0.76
CA ASN A 2 28.29 -0.41 -0.34
C ASN A 2 28.25 -0.68 1.19
N LYS A 3 28.30 0.36 2.01
CA LYS A 3 28.19 0.18 3.47
C LYS A 3 26.86 -0.45 3.93
N TYR A 4 25.75 -0.18 3.22
CA TYR A 4 24.43 -0.74 3.49
C TYR A 4 24.17 -2.12 2.86
N LYS A 5 25.18 -2.68 2.17
CA LYS A 5 25.22 -4.07 1.70
C LYS A 5 26.07 -4.98 2.59
N ASN A 6 26.50 -4.44 3.75
CA ASN A 6 27.29 -5.17 4.77
C ASN A 6 26.63 -4.94 6.14
N PHE A 7 25.91 -5.93 6.64
CA PHE A 7 25.15 -5.85 7.90
C PHE A 7 24.91 -7.25 8.48
N VAL A 8 24.37 -7.30 9.69
CA VAL A 8 23.87 -8.54 10.30
C VAL A 8 22.37 -8.40 10.49
N ALA A 9 21.60 -9.26 9.84
CA ALA A 9 20.17 -9.39 10.11
C ALA A 9 19.98 -10.33 11.31
N ILE A 10 19.08 -9.95 12.20
CA ILE A 10 18.81 -10.62 13.48
C ILE A 10 17.32 -10.82 13.61
N ASP A 11 16.95 -11.98 14.16
CA ASP A 11 15.62 -12.28 14.65
C ASP A 11 15.70 -13.13 15.91
N VAL A 12 14.73 -12.95 16.83
CA VAL A 12 14.67 -13.71 18.08
C VAL A 12 13.29 -14.26 18.34
N GLU A 13 13.24 -15.54 18.76
CA GLU A 13 12.06 -16.13 19.36
C GLU A 13 12.14 -16.04 20.89
N THR A 14 11.01 -15.76 21.53
CA THR A 14 10.98 -15.46 22.97
C THR A 14 9.86 -16.19 23.70
N THR A 15 9.93 -16.23 25.03
CA THR A 15 8.86 -16.81 25.89
C THR A 15 7.59 -15.96 25.91
N GLY A 16 7.53 -14.80 25.21
CA GLY A 16 6.38 -13.92 25.16
C GLY A 16 6.73 -12.50 24.72
N LEU A 17 5.77 -11.58 24.78
CA LEU A 17 5.90 -10.19 24.31
C LEU A 17 6.23 -9.20 25.45
N ASN A 18 6.22 -9.64 26.71
CA ASN A 18 6.44 -8.78 27.87
C ASN A 18 7.91 -8.41 28.02
N ASP A 19 8.18 -7.33 28.76
CA ASP A 19 9.55 -6.83 28.98
C ASP A 19 10.47 -7.82 29.72
N ASP A 20 9.95 -8.77 30.44
CA ASP A 20 10.67 -9.82 31.12
C ASP A 20 10.71 -11.17 30.37
N SER A 21 10.30 -11.18 29.10
CA SER A 21 10.37 -12.37 28.26
C SER A 21 11.80 -12.69 27.87
N GLU A 22 12.15 -13.99 27.92
CA GLU A 22 13.50 -14.50 27.67
C GLU A 22 13.62 -15.01 26.23
N ILE A 23 14.79 -14.88 25.64
CA ILE A 23 15.10 -15.45 24.32
C ILE A 23 15.16 -16.98 24.44
N ILE A 24 14.50 -17.68 23.50
CA ILE A 24 14.52 -19.15 23.38
C ILE A 24 15.18 -19.62 22.08
N GLU A 25 15.27 -18.76 21.08
CA GLU A 25 16.06 -18.97 19.87
C GLU A 25 16.55 -17.60 19.37
N ILE A 26 17.74 -17.58 18.79
CA ILE A 26 18.29 -16.42 18.09
C ILE A 26 18.91 -16.86 16.78
N GLY A 27 18.63 -16.10 15.72
CA GLY A 27 19.13 -16.32 14.37
C GLY A 27 19.84 -15.10 13.82
N LEU A 28 20.98 -15.29 13.19
CA LEU A 28 21.77 -14.25 12.55
C LEU A 28 22.08 -14.60 11.11
N ALA A 29 21.87 -13.66 10.18
CA ALA A 29 22.33 -13.72 8.80
C ALA A 29 23.34 -12.61 8.56
N VAL A 30 24.62 -12.97 8.44
CA VAL A 30 25.69 -12.02 8.12
C VAL A 30 25.71 -11.77 6.62
N VAL A 31 25.45 -10.53 6.23
CA VAL A 31 25.42 -10.09 4.84
C VAL A 31 26.71 -9.36 4.51
N GLU A 32 27.38 -9.79 3.45
CA GLU A 32 28.57 -9.16 2.90
C GLU A 32 28.39 -8.92 1.40
N ASN A 33 28.63 -7.68 0.95
CA ASN A 33 28.48 -7.28 -0.44
C ASN A 33 27.09 -7.59 -1.05
N GLY A 34 26.05 -7.55 -0.22
CA GLY A 34 24.66 -7.77 -0.64
C GLY A 34 24.28 -9.24 -0.79
N SER A 35 25.05 -10.16 -0.21
CA SER A 35 24.73 -11.59 -0.18
C SER A 35 24.91 -12.15 1.22
N VAL A 36 24.09 -13.11 1.62
CA VAL A 36 24.26 -13.84 2.88
C VAL A 36 25.55 -14.67 2.78
N ALA A 37 26.57 -14.25 3.50
CA ALA A 37 27.90 -14.89 3.51
C ALA A 37 28.02 -15.97 4.59
N ARG A 38 27.38 -15.76 5.73
CA ARG A 38 27.40 -16.66 6.86
C ARG A 38 26.11 -16.57 7.67
N THR A 39 25.72 -17.68 8.26
CA THR A 39 24.60 -17.76 9.20
C THR A 39 25.05 -18.31 10.53
N TRP A 40 24.34 -17.95 11.58
CA TRP A 40 24.54 -18.47 12.93
C TRP A 40 23.18 -18.54 13.63
N GLN A 41 22.98 -19.59 14.42
CA GLN A 41 21.77 -19.76 15.21
C GLN A 41 22.05 -20.51 16.49
N SER A 42 21.27 -20.25 17.53
CA SER A 42 21.29 -21.02 18.76
C SER A 42 19.91 -21.08 19.39
N LEU A 43 19.50 -22.27 19.84
CA LEU A 43 18.48 -22.36 20.87
C LEU A 43 19.10 -21.86 22.18
N VAL A 44 18.29 -21.24 23.04
CA VAL A 44 18.70 -20.69 24.32
C VAL A 44 17.82 -21.28 25.43
N LYS A 45 18.42 -21.77 26.48
CA LYS A 45 17.68 -22.29 27.63
C LYS A 45 17.14 -21.17 28.49
N PRO A 46 15.79 -20.97 28.52
CA PRO A 46 15.20 -19.97 29.40
C PRO A 46 15.17 -20.42 30.85
N LYS A 47 15.04 -19.48 31.79
CA LYS A 47 14.85 -19.76 33.22
C LYS A 47 13.43 -20.16 33.55
N LYS A 48 12.45 -19.64 32.75
CA LYS A 48 11.03 -19.91 32.89
C LYS A 48 10.59 -20.95 31.84
N ARG A 49 9.50 -21.66 32.10
CA ARG A 49 8.87 -22.53 31.09
C ARG A 49 8.32 -21.75 29.95
N ILE A 50 8.35 -22.34 28.77
CA ILE A 50 7.76 -21.76 27.55
C ILE A 50 6.23 -21.88 27.64
N PRO A 51 5.46 -20.78 27.52
CA PRO A 51 4.01 -20.84 27.46
C PRO A 51 3.54 -21.68 26.28
N LYS A 52 2.41 -22.40 26.44
CA LYS A 52 1.89 -23.33 25.42
C LYS A 52 1.57 -22.64 24.09
N ASP A 53 1.01 -21.45 24.15
CA ASP A 53 0.69 -20.63 22.96
C ASP A 53 1.95 -20.24 22.19
N ILE A 54 3.02 -19.87 22.90
CA ILE A 54 4.33 -19.58 22.31
C ILE A 54 4.92 -20.85 21.68
N SER A 55 4.89 -21.98 22.41
CA SER A 55 5.39 -23.26 21.88
C SER A 55 4.64 -23.72 20.62
N ILE A 56 3.34 -23.46 20.53
CA ILE A 56 2.54 -23.75 19.32
C ILE A 56 2.92 -22.80 18.17
N MET A 57 3.17 -21.53 18.47
CA MET A 57 3.49 -20.50 17.46
C MET A 57 4.89 -20.71 16.88
N THR A 58 5.89 -20.91 17.74
CA THR A 58 7.31 -21.02 17.33
C THR A 58 7.75 -22.45 17.01
N GLY A 59 6.94 -23.45 17.40
CA GLY A 59 7.34 -24.87 17.33
C GLY A 59 8.42 -25.26 18.34
N ILE A 60 8.86 -24.35 19.26
CA ILE A 60 9.92 -24.61 20.22
C ILE A 60 9.29 -25.07 21.54
N SER A 61 9.67 -26.25 22.01
CA SER A 61 9.18 -26.83 23.26
C SER A 61 10.23 -26.78 24.37
N ASP A 62 9.78 -26.93 25.65
CA ASP A 62 10.67 -27.05 26.79
C ASP A 62 11.71 -28.16 26.61
N ASP A 63 11.33 -29.28 25.99
CA ASP A 63 12.25 -30.42 25.76
C ASP A 63 13.37 -30.06 24.76
N MET A 64 13.09 -29.23 23.74
CA MET A 64 14.08 -28.78 22.77
C MET A 64 15.14 -27.87 23.41
N VAL A 65 14.76 -27.04 24.35
CA VAL A 65 15.68 -26.11 25.04
C VAL A 65 16.27 -26.65 26.32
N ALA A 66 15.86 -27.85 26.76
CA ALA A 66 16.30 -28.43 28.02
C ALA A 66 17.83 -28.56 28.13
N ASN A 67 18.47 -28.91 27.02
CA ASN A 67 19.93 -29.09 26.91
C ASN A 67 20.59 -27.98 26.06
N ALA A 68 19.85 -26.93 25.71
CA ALA A 68 20.41 -25.79 25.01
C ALA A 68 21.35 -24.98 25.90
N PRO A 69 22.33 -24.26 25.34
CA PRO A 69 23.19 -23.38 26.13
C PRO A 69 22.37 -22.25 26.77
N SER A 70 22.83 -21.75 27.89
CA SER A 70 22.37 -20.51 28.48
C SER A 70 22.82 -19.32 27.63
N TRP A 71 22.17 -18.16 27.79
CA TRP A 71 22.63 -16.93 27.12
C TRP A 71 24.12 -16.63 27.42
N ALA A 72 24.54 -16.76 28.65
CA ALA A 72 25.92 -16.48 29.05
C ALA A 72 26.98 -17.37 28.35
N GLU A 73 26.59 -18.58 27.91
CA GLU A 73 27.48 -19.47 27.17
C GLU A 73 27.64 -19.10 25.69
N ILE A 74 26.67 -18.41 25.12
CA ILE A 74 26.70 -17.97 23.69
C ILE A 74 27.04 -16.49 23.53
N GLU A 75 27.02 -15.71 24.59
CA GLU A 75 27.17 -14.25 24.57
C GLU A 75 28.43 -13.78 23.84
N GLU A 76 29.58 -14.39 24.16
CA GLU A 76 30.88 -14.02 23.56
C GLU A 76 30.87 -14.24 22.05
N GLU A 77 30.35 -15.38 21.59
CA GLU A 77 30.24 -15.69 20.15
C GLU A 77 29.27 -14.74 19.46
N PHE A 78 28.10 -14.48 20.07
CA PHE A 78 27.11 -13.51 19.54
C PHE A 78 27.74 -12.11 19.39
N LEU A 79 28.40 -11.62 20.44
CA LEU A 79 29.05 -10.30 20.41
C LEU A 79 30.12 -10.19 19.34
N ALA A 80 30.94 -11.25 19.14
CA ALA A 80 31.94 -11.27 18.08
C ALA A 80 31.35 -11.20 16.67
N LEU A 81 30.10 -11.65 16.48
CA LEU A 81 29.38 -11.58 15.19
C LEU A 81 28.80 -10.22 14.92
N VAL A 82 28.37 -9.50 15.94
CA VAL A 82 27.65 -8.20 15.78
C VAL A 82 28.55 -6.99 16.04
N ASP A 83 29.76 -7.18 16.59
CA ASP A 83 30.65 -6.08 16.99
C ASP A 83 30.86 -5.08 15.85
N SER A 84 30.61 -3.81 16.14
CA SER A 84 30.80 -2.66 15.24
C SER A 84 30.05 -2.75 13.89
N LYS A 85 29.11 -3.69 13.75
CA LYS A 85 28.35 -3.87 12.50
C LYS A 85 27.03 -3.11 12.54
N LEU A 86 26.53 -2.80 11.35
CA LEU A 86 25.15 -2.38 11.14
C LEU A 86 24.24 -3.58 11.39
N LEU A 87 23.20 -3.40 12.20
CA LEU A 87 22.21 -4.42 12.51
C LEU A 87 20.91 -4.14 11.80
N LEU A 88 20.21 -5.18 11.41
CA LEU A 88 18.92 -5.13 10.74
C LEU A 88 17.95 -6.08 11.43
N ALA A 89 16.72 -5.67 11.71
CA ALA A 89 15.66 -6.58 12.07
C ALA A 89 14.31 -6.11 11.49
N HIS A 90 13.26 -6.89 11.67
CA HIS A 90 11.92 -6.51 11.27
C HIS A 90 11.12 -6.02 12.47
N ASN A 91 10.93 -4.69 12.59
CA ASN A 91 10.45 -4.04 13.81
C ASN A 91 11.46 -4.18 14.96
N PHE A 92 12.71 -3.78 14.69
CA PHE A 92 13.88 -3.99 15.53
C PHE A 92 13.75 -3.59 17.01
N PRO A 93 12.88 -2.67 17.45
CA PRO A 93 12.79 -2.32 18.87
C PRO A 93 12.48 -3.52 19.77
N PHE A 94 11.78 -4.54 19.25
CA PHE A 94 11.51 -5.77 19.98
C PHE A 94 12.77 -6.60 20.15
N ASP A 95 13.44 -6.97 19.05
CA ASP A 95 14.64 -7.80 19.07
C ASP A 95 15.76 -7.15 19.89
N LYS A 96 16.00 -5.87 19.63
CA LYS A 96 16.96 -5.06 20.37
C LYS A 96 16.67 -5.09 21.86
N GLY A 97 15.43 -4.82 22.26
CA GLY A 97 15.03 -4.82 23.67
C GLY A 97 15.25 -6.16 24.35
N ARG A 98 14.98 -7.27 23.67
CA ARG A 98 15.20 -8.63 24.22
C ARG A 98 16.69 -8.96 24.35
N ILE A 99 17.48 -8.61 23.33
CA ILE A 99 18.93 -8.82 23.35
C ILE A 99 19.59 -7.98 24.48
N GLU A 100 19.26 -6.71 24.58
CA GLU A 100 19.78 -5.81 25.61
C GLU A 100 19.36 -6.24 27.02
N PHE A 101 18.14 -6.77 27.18
CA PHE A 101 17.69 -7.36 28.43
C PHE A 101 18.56 -8.58 28.85
N GLN A 102 18.87 -9.48 27.93
CA GLN A 102 19.72 -10.63 28.18
C GLN A 102 21.19 -10.23 28.49
N LEU A 103 21.69 -9.23 27.75
CA LEU A 103 23.04 -8.68 27.94
C LEU A 103 23.20 -7.90 29.26
N GLY A 104 22.10 -7.41 29.85
CA GLY A 104 22.13 -6.46 30.97
C GLY A 104 22.74 -5.10 30.63
N ARG A 105 22.93 -4.77 29.36
CA ARG A 105 23.48 -3.51 28.85
C ARG A 105 22.98 -3.20 27.43
N SER A 106 23.08 -1.94 27.03
CA SER A 106 22.78 -1.54 25.67
C SER A 106 23.84 -1.96 24.67
N LEU A 107 23.42 -2.14 23.41
CA LEU A 107 24.30 -2.30 22.25
C LEU A 107 24.45 -0.94 21.55
N ASP A 108 25.72 -0.55 21.33
CA ASP A 108 26.05 0.72 20.64
C ASP A 108 25.91 0.64 19.11
N ASN A 109 25.45 -0.50 18.61
CA ASN A 109 25.24 -0.72 17.17
C ASN A 109 24.14 0.19 16.64
N VAL A 110 24.29 0.61 15.39
CA VAL A 110 23.21 1.21 14.62
C VAL A 110 22.27 0.13 14.13
N TRP A 111 20.98 0.36 14.26
CA TRP A 111 19.94 -0.52 13.79
C TRP A 111 19.16 0.10 12.62
N LEU A 112 18.87 -0.69 11.62
CA LEU A 112 17.91 -0.41 10.57
C LEU A 112 16.70 -1.32 10.72
N ASP A 113 15.59 -0.87 10.17
CA ASP A 113 14.31 -1.57 10.22
C ASP A 113 13.81 -1.93 8.81
N SER A 114 13.65 -3.21 8.53
CA SER A 114 13.09 -3.67 7.27
C SER A 114 11.59 -3.33 7.14
N HIS A 115 10.87 -3.23 8.26
CA HIS A 115 9.48 -2.78 8.29
C HIS A 115 9.37 -1.31 7.86
N ASP A 116 10.24 -0.44 8.37
CA ASP A 116 10.26 0.98 8.00
C ASP A 116 10.69 1.19 6.55
N MET A 117 11.67 0.41 6.07
CA MET A 117 12.03 0.38 4.65
C MET A 117 10.83 -0.02 3.77
N ALA A 118 10.06 -1.02 4.18
CA ALA A 118 8.88 -1.42 3.44
C ALA A 118 7.80 -0.32 3.46
N LYS A 119 7.60 0.36 4.58
CA LYS A 119 6.68 1.51 4.65
C LYS A 119 7.08 2.65 3.74
N LEU A 120 8.37 2.95 3.65
CA LEU A 120 8.90 4.02 2.81
C LEU A 120 8.74 3.73 1.31
N PHE A 121 9.01 2.50 0.88
CA PHE A 121 9.12 2.16 -0.54
C PHE A 121 7.96 1.33 -1.10
N LEU A 122 7.08 0.81 -0.23
CA LEU A 122 5.90 0.03 -0.58
C LEU A 122 4.65 0.55 0.17
N PRO A 123 4.31 1.85 0.04
CA PRO A 123 3.31 2.52 0.89
C PRO A 123 1.88 2.00 0.72
N THR A 124 1.61 1.23 -0.34
CA THR A 124 0.27 0.71 -0.67
C THR A 124 0.04 -0.74 -0.21
N LEU A 125 1.02 -1.36 0.48
CA LEU A 125 0.86 -2.73 0.96
C LEU A 125 -0.29 -2.87 1.96
N SER A 126 -1.04 -3.95 1.83
CA SER A 126 -2.14 -4.30 2.75
C SER A 126 -1.65 -4.77 4.12
N SER A 127 -0.41 -5.24 4.22
CA SER A 127 0.20 -5.71 5.46
C SER A 127 1.71 -5.53 5.42
N TYR A 128 2.29 -5.07 6.52
CA TYR A 128 3.72 -4.90 6.70
C TYR A 128 4.33 -5.99 7.59
N LYS A 129 3.68 -7.14 7.76
CA LYS A 129 4.31 -8.33 8.36
C LYS A 129 5.40 -8.85 7.43
N LEU A 130 6.51 -9.35 7.99
CA LEU A 130 7.67 -9.81 7.23
C LEU A 130 7.29 -10.73 6.07
N MET A 131 6.45 -11.72 6.34
CA MET A 131 6.03 -12.70 5.34
C MET A 131 5.09 -12.13 4.27
N ALA A 132 4.27 -11.14 4.61
CA ALA A 132 3.44 -10.46 3.62
C ALA A 132 4.30 -9.65 2.63
N ILE A 133 5.34 -9.00 3.15
CA ILE A 133 6.33 -8.28 2.32
C ILE A 133 7.12 -9.26 1.46
N ALA A 134 7.62 -10.36 2.04
CA ALA A 134 8.35 -11.40 1.32
C ALA A 134 7.52 -11.99 0.16
N THR A 135 6.25 -12.30 0.42
CA THR A 135 5.30 -12.79 -0.60
C THR A 135 5.12 -11.76 -1.72
N HIS A 136 4.93 -10.48 -1.39
CA HIS A 136 4.81 -9.41 -2.37
C HIS A 136 6.07 -9.28 -3.26
N LEU A 137 7.24 -9.42 -2.65
CA LEU A 137 8.54 -9.34 -3.34
C LEU A 137 8.96 -10.66 -4.01
N HIS A 138 8.13 -11.69 -3.98
CA HIS A 138 8.40 -13.02 -4.50
C HIS A 138 9.66 -13.67 -3.90
N ILE A 139 9.92 -13.40 -2.61
CA ILE A 139 11.00 -14.02 -1.85
C ILE A 139 10.47 -15.35 -1.31
N PRO A 140 11.12 -16.49 -1.63
CA PRO A 140 10.69 -17.80 -1.14
C PRO A 140 10.89 -17.88 0.38
N ASP A 141 9.89 -18.42 1.04
CA ASP A 141 9.94 -18.78 2.45
C ASP A 141 9.77 -20.28 2.61
N THR A 142 10.58 -20.89 3.45
CA THR A 142 10.65 -22.35 3.60
C THR A 142 10.30 -22.85 4.99
N ASP A 143 10.35 -22.00 6.02
CA ASP A 143 10.19 -22.49 7.41
C ASP A 143 9.86 -21.33 8.37
N HIS A 144 8.58 -20.98 8.47
CA HIS A 144 8.09 -19.87 9.30
C HIS A 144 8.37 -20.07 10.79
N HIS A 145 8.54 -18.95 11.51
CA HIS A 145 8.74 -18.91 12.96
C HIS A 145 9.98 -19.67 13.45
N ARG A 146 11.07 -19.55 12.69
CA ARG A 146 12.41 -19.96 13.10
C ARG A 146 13.33 -18.76 12.92
N ALA A 147 13.93 -18.33 14.01
CA ALA A 147 14.70 -17.08 14.06
C ALA A 147 15.75 -16.95 12.94
N LEU A 148 16.46 -18.02 12.58
CA LEU A 148 17.41 -17.94 11.47
C LEU A 148 16.74 -17.71 10.12
N ASN A 149 15.63 -18.39 9.86
CA ASN A 149 14.93 -18.21 8.57
C ASN A 149 14.36 -16.80 8.46
N ASP A 150 13.75 -16.29 9.54
CA ASP A 150 13.18 -14.96 9.57
C ASP A 150 14.27 -13.88 9.45
N ALA A 151 15.45 -14.06 10.04
CA ALA A 151 16.61 -13.20 9.80
C ALA A 151 17.10 -13.22 8.34
N ILE A 152 17.13 -14.38 7.68
CA ILE A 152 17.50 -14.50 6.26
C ILE A 152 16.45 -13.79 5.38
N VAL A 153 15.16 -14.04 5.60
CA VAL A 153 14.07 -13.39 4.88
C VAL A 153 14.10 -11.87 5.08
N CYS A 154 14.34 -11.42 6.32
CA CYS A 154 14.49 -9.99 6.64
C CYS A 154 15.63 -9.35 5.82
N ALA A 155 16.79 -10.03 5.75
CA ALA A 155 17.92 -9.57 4.94
C ALA A 155 17.57 -9.48 3.45
N GLN A 156 16.92 -10.50 2.90
CA GLN A 156 16.52 -10.54 1.50
C GLN A 156 15.48 -9.46 1.17
N VAL A 157 14.50 -9.25 2.04
CA VAL A 157 13.49 -8.17 1.93
C VAL A 157 14.19 -6.82 1.86
N PHE A 158 15.07 -6.53 2.81
CA PHE A 158 15.81 -5.27 2.83
C PHE A 158 16.64 -5.04 1.57
N LEU A 159 17.39 -6.04 1.13
CA LEU A 159 18.23 -5.96 -0.07
C LEU A 159 17.39 -5.77 -1.33
N ARG A 160 16.26 -6.47 -1.44
CA ARG A 160 15.37 -6.32 -2.58
C ARG A 160 14.73 -4.93 -2.65
N ILE A 161 14.22 -4.42 -1.53
CA ILE A 161 13.69 -3.05 -1.46
C ILE A 161 14.80 -2.04 -1.78
N LEU A 162 16.02 -2.25 -1.29
CA LEU A 162 17.16 -1.38 -1.53
C LEU A 162 17.55 -1.33 -3.02
N ASP A 163 17.54 -2.47 -3.69
CA ASP A 163 17.88 -2.54 -5.13
C ASP A 163 16.73 -1.93 -5.97
N ASP A 164 15.46 -2.22 -5.65
CA ASP A 164 14.30 -1.63 -6.33
C ASP A 164 14.23 -0.10 -6.11
N ALA A 165 14.52 0.38 -4.90
CA ALA A 165 14.57 1.80 -4.58
C ALA A 165 15.60 2.57 -5.45
N CYS A 166 16.75 1.97 -5.75
CA CYS A 166 17.77 2.58 -6.60
C CYS A 166 17.33 2.75 -8.07
N THR A 167 16.22 2.17 -8.49
CA THR A 167 15.64 2.32 -9.84
C THR A 167 14.58 3.39 -9.94
N ARG A 168 14.16 3.98 -8.81
CA ARG A 168 13.15 5.04 -8.75
C ARG A 168 13.69 6.36 -9.24
N ASP A 169 12.79 7.31 -9.55
CA ASP A 169 13.14 8.65 -9.98
C ASP A 169 14.06 9.35 -8.97
N PRO A 170 15.25 9.81 -9.38
CA PRO A 170 16.21 10.46 -8.48
C PRO A 170 15.64 11.71 -7.79
N PHE A 171 14.79 12.47 -8.47
CA PHE A 171 14.17 13.68 -7.90
C PHE A 171 13.22 13.31 -6.75
N VAL A 172 12.37 12.31 -6.95
CA VAL A 172 11.46 11.80 -5.90
C VAL A 172 12.25 11.28 -4.70
N LEU A 173 13.33 10.54 -4.95
CA LEU A 173 14.20 10.02 -3.89
C LEU A 173 14.91 11.14 -3.11
N HIS A 174 15.33 12.20 -3.79
CA HIS A 174 15.89 13.37 -3.14
C HIS A 174 14.87 14.07 -2.25
N GLU A 175 13.65 14.29 -2.73
CA GLU A 175 12.55 14.85 -1.94
C GLU A 175 12.20 13.98 -0.72
N MET A 176 12.25 12.64 -0.85
CA MET A 176 12.10 11.72 0.28
C MET A 176 13.21 11.94 1.31
N ALA A 177 14.46 12.01 0.89
CA ALA A 177 15.61 12.21 1.77
C ALA A 177 15.53 13.56 2.51
N VAL A 178 15.15 14.63 1.81
CA VAL A 178 14.95 15.97 2.37
C VAL A 178 13.76 15.98 3.35
N THR A 179 12.65 15.33 3.00
CA THR A 179 11.47 15.23 3.88
C THR A 179 11.79 14.50 5.17
N TYR A 180 12.57 13.42 5.09
CA TYR A 180 12.95 12.64 6.28
C TYR A 180 13.96 13.38 7.18
N SER A 181 14.95 14.04 6.60
CA SER A 181 16.13 14.56 7.32
C SER A 181 16.14 16.09 7.49
N GLY A 182 15.28 16.83 6.80
CA GLY A 182 15.38 18.27 6.65
C GLY A 182 16.44 18.66 5.62
N GLN A 183 16.56 19.97 5.34
CA GLN A 183 17.49 20.52 4.33
C GLN A 183 18.98 20.41 4.69
N GLN A 184 19.35 19.63 5.69
CA GLN A 184 20.71 19.56 6.19
C GLN A 184 21.50 18.40 5.56
N GLU A 185 21.84 18.50 4.28
CA GLU A 185 22.86 17.64 3.65
C GLU A 185 24.21 17.64 4.39
N THR A 186 24.51 18.73 5.12
CA THR A 186 25.83 18.97 5.75
C THR A 186 26.05 18.18 7.05
N LEU A 187 25.03 17.60 7.68
CA LEU A 187 25.18 16.86 8.94
C LEU A 187 25.55 15.38 8.78
N PHE A 188 25.50 14.83 7.58
CA PHE A 188 25.78 13.41 7.33
C PHE A 188 27.23 13.10 6.95
N ALA A 189 28.14 14.08 7.07
CA ALA A 189 29.58 13.88 6.87
C ALA A 189 30.23 13.03 8.00
N SER A 190 29.51 12.71 9.06
CA SER A 190 29.97 11.79 10.11
C SER A 190 29.59 10.35 9.78
N SER A 191 30.47 9.43 10.09
CA SER A 191 30.48 7.98 9.83
C SER A 191 29.26 7.17 10.32
N ASN A 192 28.16 7.81 10.67
CA ASN A 192 27.01 7.15 11.29
C ASN A 192 26.01 6.67 10.24
N TYR A 193 25.68 5.39 10.27
CA TYR A 193 24.55 4.83 9.56
C TYR A 193 23.25 5.45 10.09
N SER A 194 22.30 5.77 9.21
CA SER A 194 20.95 6.20 9.57
C SER A 194 20.02 6.02 8.39
N MET A 195 18.71 5.98 8.63
CA MET A 195 17.73 5.95 7.56
C MET A 195 17.85 7.19 6.64
N GLY A 196 18.10 8.36 7.20
CA GLY A 196 18.31 9.58 6.43
C GLY A 196 19.54 9.50 5.50
N ASP A 197 20.70 9.04 5.99
CA ASP A 197 21.89 8.83 5.17
C ASP A 197 21.62 7.76 4.08
N LEU A 198 20.88 6.70 4.43
CA LEU A 198 20.51 5.67 3.45
C LEU A 198 19.68 6.28 2.31
N LEU A 199 18.66 7.07 2.59
CA LEU A 199 17.82 7.73 1.58
C LEU A 199 18.64 8.64 0.65
N PHE A 200 19.55 9.46 1.19
CA PHE A 200 20.43 10.28 0.36
C PHE A 200 21.34 9.43 -0.54
N ARG A 201 21.87 8.32 -0.04
CA ARG A 201 22.72 7.44 -0.83
C ARG A 201 21.95 6.67 -1.91
N ILE A 202 20.69 6.35 -1.67
CA ILE A 202 19.81 5.78 -2.70
C ILE A 202 19.60 6.81 -3.81
N ALA A 203 19.29 8.07 -3.46
CA ALA A 203 19.12 9.16 -4.42
C ALA A 203 20.40 9.44 -5.24
N GLU A 204 21.56 9.52 -4.60
CA GLU A 204 22.87 9.66 -5.29
C GLU A 204 23.12 8.53 -6.29
N LYS A 205 22.85 7.28 -5.88
CA LYS A 205 23.04 6.13 -6.77
C LYS A 205 22.08 6.15 -7.95
N ALA A 206 20.80 6.45 -7.73
CA ALA A 206 19.81 6.55 -8.79
C ALA A 206 20.19 7.65 -9.80
N THR A 207 20.66 8.83 -9.34
CA THR A 207 21.15 9.90 -10.19
C THR A 207 22.35 9.47 -11.05
N ALA A 208 23.25 8.66 -10.52
CA ALA A 208 24.41 8.16 -11.25
C ALA A 208 24.06 7.11 -12.33
N THR A 209 22.89 6.47 -12.21
CA THR A 209 22.46 5.40 -13.13
C THR A 209 21.46 5.84 -14.18
N GLN A 210 20.79 6.97 -13.98
CA GLN A 210 19.77 7.50 -14.90
C GLN A 210 20.25 8.83 -15.48
N SER A 211 20.30 8.95 -16.82
CA SER A 211 20.40 10.24 -17.48
C SER A 211 19.05 10.93 -17.33
N ALA A 212 19.01 11.99 -16.52
CA ALA A 212 17.79 12.69 -16.16
C ALA A 212 17.10 13.34 -17.37
N GLU A 213 16.02 12.75 -17.85
CA GLU A 213 14.96 13.52 -18.47
C GLU A 213 13.89 13.80 -17.39
N PRO A 214 13.48 15.05 -17.19
CA PRO A 214 12.42 15.36 -16.24
C PRO A 214 11.13 14.67 -16.70
N LEU A 215 10.46 13.98 -15.78
CA LEU A 215 9.11 13.43 -16.00
C LEU A 215 8.21 14.59 -16.46
N SER A 216 7.91 14.64 -17.75
CA SER A 216 6.81 15.42 -18.25
C SER A 216 5.53 14.71 -17.76
N TYR A 217 4.69 15.42 -17.02
CA TYR A 217 3.31 15.01 -16.75
C TYR A 217 2.67 14.64 -18.09
N VAL A 218 2.46 13.36 -18.29
CA VAL A 218 1.68 12.89 -19.44
C VAL A 218 0.24 13.12 -19.04
N ASP A 219 -0.38 14.16 -19.64
CA ASP A 219 -1.82 14.20 -19.74
C ASP A 219 -2.24 12.92 -20.45
N LEU A 220 -2.80 11.97 -19.67
CA LEU A 220 -3.39 10.78 -20.26
C LEU A 220 -4.51 11.27 -21.18
N PRO A 221 -4.45 10.99 -22.50
CA PRO A 221 -5.51 11.41 -23.39
C PRO A 221 -6.79 10.71 -22.92
N PHE A 222 -7.78 11.52 -22.58
CA PHE A 222 -9.13 11.00 -22.37
C PHE A 222 -9.55 10.26 -23.64
N PRO A 223 -10.20 9.08 -23.54
CA PRO A 223 -10.71 8.40 -24.71
C PRO A 223 -11.61 9.36 -25.46
N ASP A 224 -11.43 9.46 -26.78
CA ASP A 224 -12.28 10.24 -27.65
C ASP A 224 -13.67 9.58 -27.71
N ASP A 225 -14.61 10.09 -26.92
CA ASP A 225 -16.01 9.65 -26.88
C ASP A 225 -16.81 10.05 -28.17
N SER A 226 -16.17 10.70 -29.12
CA SER A 226 -16.84 11.23 -30.35
C SER A 226 -17.28 10.12 -31.31
N LEU A 227 -16.73 8.92 -31.19
CA LEU A 227 -17.21 7.72 -31.85
C LEU A 227 -18.06 6.93 -30.85
N GLY A 228 -19.33 7.30 -30.68
CA GLY A 228 -20.29 6.50 -29.94
C GLY A 228 -20.23 5.03 -30.38
N PRO A 229 -20.43 4.06 -29.48
CA PRO A 229 -20.34 2.66 -29.84
C PRO A 229 -21.35 2.38 -30.95
N LYS A 230 -20.88 1.85 -32.07
CA LYS A 230 -21.72 0.87 -32.77
C LYS A 230 -21.80 -0.31 -31.82
N LEU A 231 -22.73 -0.22 -30.85
CA LEU A 231 -22.92 -1.23 -29.86
C LEU A 231 -23.06 -2.57 -30.58
N ALA A 232 -22.15 -3.47 -30.31
CA ALA A 232 -22.12 -4.81 -30.91
C ALA A 232 -23.36 -5.65 -30.51
N PHE A 233 -24.29 -5.04 -29.76
CA PHE A 233 -25.53 -5.68 -29.32
C PHE A 233 -26.72 -4.70 -29.44
N SER A 234 -27.78 -5.22 -30.03
CA SER A 234 -29.01 -4.46 -30.29
C SER A 234 -29.94 -4.38 -29.06
N SER A 235 -29.68 -5.15 -28.02
CA SER A 235 -30.46 -5.13 -26.79
C SER A 235 -29.62 -5.59 -25.61
N ALA A 236 -29.94 -5.12 -24.40
CA ALA A 236 -29.29 -5.53 -23.18
C ALA A 236 -29.48 -7.05 -22.91
N GLU A 237 -30.56 -7.66 -23.39
CA GLU A 237 -30.80 -9.11 -23.34
C GLU A 237 -29.73 -9.88 -24.11
N SER A 238 -29.30 -9.39 -25.27
CA SER A 238 -28.25 -10.04 -26.08
C SER A 238 -26.88 -10.04 -25.39
N PHE A 239 -26.64 -9.18 -24.43
CA PHE A 239 -25.42 -9.16 -23.62
C PHE A 239 -25.34 -10.39 -22.70
N PHE A 240 -26.47 -10.80 -22.11
CA PHE A 240 -26.58 -11.90 -21.15
C PHE A 240 -27.02 -13.23 -21.78
N ALA A 241 -27.34 -13.25 -23.07
CA ALA A 241 -27.76 -14.50 -23.74
C ALA A 241 -26.70 -15.61 -23.58
N PRO A 242 -27.09 -16.89 -23.63
CA PRO A 242 -26.14 -18.02 -23.56
C PRO A 242 -25.00 -17.96 -24.58
N SER A 243 -25.24 -17.33 -25.75
CA SER A 243 -24.25 -17.04 -26.78
C SER A 243 -23.89 -15.54 -26.86
N GLY A 244 -24.21 -14.77 -25.82
CA GLY A 244 -24.04 -13.33 -25.78
C GLY A 244 -22.59 -12.94 -25.45
N ILE A 245 -22.37 -11.62 -25.40
CA ILE A 245 -21.04 -11.03 -25.18
C ILE A 245 -20.42 -11.52 -23.85
N LEU A 246 -21.24 -11.59 -22.79
CA LEU A 246 -20.73 -11.98 -21.47
C LEU A 246 -20.23 -13.43 -21.45
N SER A 247 -20.92 -14.36 -22.15
CA SER A 247 -20.50 -15.76 -22.27
C SER A 247 -19.20 -15.93 -23.06
N GLN A 248 -18.93 -15.03 -24.02
CA GLN A 248 -17.69 -15.07 -24.82
C GLN A 248 -16.47 -14.57 -24.05
N VAL A 249 -16.67 -13.63 -23.11
CA VAL A 249 -15.57 -12.98 -22.38
C VAL A 249 -15.32 -13.63 -21.01
N LYS A 250 -16.32 -14.28 -20.44
CA LYS A 250 -16.26 -14.95 -19.14
C LYS A 250 -16.57 -16.45 -19.29
N PRO A 251 -15.57 -17.34 -19.35
CA PRO A 251 -15.77 -18.78 -19.59
C PRO A 251 -16.70 -19.47 -18.58
N ASP A 252 -16.71 -19.00 -17.32
CA ASP A 252 -17.54 -19.55 -16.23
C ASP A 252 -18.91 -18.86 -16.12
N PHE A 253 -19.31 -18.11 -17.15
CA PHE A 253 -20.61 -17.44 -17.12
C PHE A 253 -21.75 -18.46 -17.17
N GLN A 254 -22.69 -18.29 -16.26
CA GLN A 254 -23.94 -19.04 -16.24
C GLN A 254 -25.11 -18.08 -16.46
N TYR A 255 -25.90 -18.35 -17.46
CA TYR A 255 -27.15 -17.63 -17.71
C TYR A 255 -28.10 -17.77 -16.52
N ARG A 256 -28.68 -16.63 -16.10
CA ARG A 256 -29.64 -16.55 -14.99
C ARG A 256 -30.82 -15.70 -15.42
N ALA A 257 -32.01 -16.30 -15.50
CA ALA A 257 -33.22 -15.61 -15.88
C ALA A 257 -33.52 -14.38 -15.00
N GLN A 258 -33.26 -14.49 -13.69
CA GLN A 258 -33.45 -13.41 -12.73
C GLN A 258 -32.58 -12.19 -13.01
N GLN A 259 -31.38 -12.41 -13.57
CA GLN A 259 -30.50 -11.30 -13.97
C GLN A 259 -31.08 -10.52 -15.16
N VAL A 260 -31.68 -11.22 -16.12
CA VAL A 260 -32.33 -10.60 -17.29
C VAL A 260 -33.61 -9.89 -16.85
N GLU A 261 -34.43 -10.51 -15.98
CA GLU A 261 -35.63 -9.89 -15.42
C GLU A 261 -35.31 -8.58 -14.68
N MET A 262 -34.26 -8.57 -13.88
CA MET A 262 -33.78 -7.35 -13.20
C MET A 262 -33.36 -6.29 -14.21
N LEU A 263 -32.65 -6.67 -15.27
CA LEU A 263 -32.22 -5.77 -16.32
C LEU A 263 -33.43 -5.12 -17.03
N ASP A 264 -34.45 -5.92 -17.37
CA ASP A 264 -35.67 -5.43 -18.05
C ASP A 264 -36.43 -4.43 -17.17
N CYS A 265 -36.56 -4.72 -15.88
CA CYS A 265 -37.17 -3.79 -14.93
C CYS A 265 -36.43 -2.45 -14.88
N ILE A 266 -35.08 -2.47 -14.87
CA ILE A 266 -34.28 -1.26 -14.83
C ILE A 266 -34.40 -0.49 -16.15
N LYS A 267 -34.32 -1.19 -17.29
CA LYS A 267 -34.51 -0.58 -18.61
C LYS A 267 -35.85 0.09 -18.69
N GLN A 268 -36.94 -0.59 -18.32
CA GLN A 268 -38.28 -0.03 -18.31
C GLN A 268 -38.40 1.22 -17.42
N ALA A 269 -37.73 1.23 -16.26
CA ALA A 269 -37.72 2.37 -15.37
C ALA A 269 -37.05 3.58 -16.01
N PHE A 270 -35.93 3.41 -16.71
CA PHE A 270 -35.25 4.45 -17.46
C PHE A 270 -36.16 4.96 -18.63
N ASP A 271 -36.69 4.03 -19.42
CA ASP A 271 -37.50 4.38 -20.64
C ASP A 271 -38.79 5.11 -20.28
N THR A 272 -39.33 4.88 -19.06
CA THR A 272 -40.60 5.48 -18.63
C THR A 272 -40.45 6.59 -17.57
N ASP A 273 -39.22 6.98 -17.25
CA ASP A 273 -38.89 7.97 -16.22
C ASP A 273 -39.56 7.65 -14.85
N LYS A 274 -39.45 6.39 -14.43
CA LYS A 274 -40.07 5.90 -13.19
C LYS A 274 -39.00 5.37 -12.19
N HIS A 275 -39.36 5.42 -10.93
CA HIS A 275 -38.56 4.75 -9.90
C HIS A 275 -38.86 3.24 -9.90
N ALA A 276 -37.80 2.44 -9.74
CA ALA A 276 -37.92 0.99 -9.56
C ALA A 276 -37.30 0.60 -8.20
N LEU A 277 -37.97 -0.26 -7.46
CA LEU A 277 -37.44 -0.92 -6.28
C LEU A 277 -37.28 -2.41 -6.60
N ILE A 278 -36.04 -2.89 -6.58
CA ILE A 278 -35.71 -4.24 -7.03
C ILE A 278 -34.96 -4.97 -5.93
N GLU A 279 -35.50 -6.11 -5.50
CA GLU A 279 -34.84 -7.01 -4.57
C GLU A 279 -34.30 -8.22 -5.34
N ALA A 280 -33.01 -8.51 -5.18
CA ALA A 280 -32.37 -9.65 -5.78
C ALA A 280 -31.36 -10.29 -4.79
N GLY A 281 -31.35 -11.62 -4.72
CA GLY A 281 -30.49 -12.39 -3.84
C GLY A 281 -28.98 -12.16 -4.12
N THR A 282 -28.14 -12.60 -3.19
CA THR A 282 -26.67 -12.59 -3.41
C THR A 282 -26.30 -13.56 -4.54
N GLY A 283 -25.28 -13.23 -5.31
CA GLY A 283 -24.81 -14.08 -6.40
C GLY A 283 -25.60 -14.04 -7.72
N THR A 284 -26.66 -13.22 -7.82
CA THR A 284 -27.45 -13.10 -9.07
C THR A 284 -26.74 -12.31 -10.18
N GLY A 285 -25.57 -11.71 -9.90
CA GLY A 285 -24.86 -10.86 -10.87
C GLY A 285 -25.44 -9.46 -11.02
N LYS A 286 -25.96 -8.91 -9.91
CA LYS A 286 -26.61 -7.58 -9.85
C LYS A 286 -25.82 -6.46 -10.50
N SER A 287 -24.49 -6.41 -10.29
CA SER A 287 -23.65 -5.32 -10.82
C SER A 287 -23.84 -5.12 -12.31
N PHE A 288 -23.72 -6.19 -13.09
CA PHE A 288 -23.90 -6.08 -14.54
C PHE A 288 -25.36 -5.87 -14.93
N ALA A 289 -26.33 -6.42 -14.16
CA ALA A 289 -27.74 -6.26 -14.44
C ALA A 289 -28.22 -4.80 -14.37
N TYR A 290 -27.58 -3.95 -13.56
CA TYR A 290 -27.89 -2.51 -13.56
C TYR A 290 -26.87 -1.66 -14.35
N LEU A 291 -25.60 -2.04 -14.42
CA LEU A 291 -24.61 -1.26 -15.18
C LEU A 291 -24.87 -1.29 -16.69
N VAL A 292 -25.25 -2.45 -17.23
CA VAL A 292 -25.47 -2.60 -18.68
C VAL A 292 -26.64 -1.72 -19.18
N PRO A 293 -27.87 -1.80 -18.63
CA PRO A 293 -28.96 -0.94 -19.10
C PRO A 293 -28.72 0.55 -18.82
N ALA A 294 -28.09 0.87 -17.68
CA ALA A 294 -27.72 2.24 -17.34
C ALA A 294 -26.73 2.84 -18.37
N LEU A 295 -25.74 2.03 -18.76
CA LEU A 295 -24.75 2.45 -19.75
C LEU A 295 -25.39 2.63 -21.14
N LEU A 296 -26.26 1.69 -21.58
CA LEU A 296 -26.99 1.80 -22.85
C LEU A 296 -27.82 3.06 -22.88
N TRP A 297 -28.60 3.29 -21.85
CA TRP A 297 -29.44 4.50 -21.74
C TRP A 297 -28.58 5.77 -21.75
N SER A 298 -27.44 5.75 -21.06
CA SER A 298 -26.50 6.88 -21.08
C SER A 298 -26.00 7.23 -22.48
N PHE A 299 -25.68 6.22 -23.29
CA PHE A 299 -25.25 6.45 -24.68
C PHE A 299 -26.40 6.93 -25.59
N GLU A 300 -27.57 6.36 -25.43
CA GLU A 300 -28.75 6.69 -26.23
C GLU A 300 -29.22 8.14 -26.00
N HIS A 301 -29.13 8.61 -24.77
CA HIS A 301 -29.62 9.93 -24.37
C HIS A 301 -28.52 10.99 -24.18
N ASP A 302 -27.26 10.63 -24.46
CA ASP A 302 -26.09 11.47 -24.19
C ASP A 302 -26.08 12.06 -22.77
N ALA A 303 -26.43 11.22 -21.79
CA ALA A 303 -26.61 11.60 -20.39
C ALA A 303 -25.65 10.85 -19.50
N ARG A 304 -25.31 11.46 -18.36
CA ARG A 304 -24.49 10.82 -17.32
C ARG A 304 -25.32 9.93 -16.42
N VAL A 305 -24.73 8.82 -15.95
CA VAL A 305 -25.34 7.94 -14.97
C VAL A 305 -24.52 7.93 -13.70
N VAL A 306 -25.20 8.04 -12.56
CA VAL A 306 -24.59 7.95 -11.23
C VAL A 306 -25.00 6.63 -10.60
N VAL A 307 -24.01 5.85 -10.16
CA VAL A 307 -24.20 4.60 -9.42
C VAL A 307 -23.73 4.81 -7.98
N ALA A 308 -24.67 4.82 -7.03
CA ALA A 308 -24.38 4.99 -5.63
C ALA A 308 -24.40 3.65 -4.87
N THR A 309 -23.42 3.44 -4.02
CA THR A 309 -23.27 2.22 -3.20
C THR A 309 -23.36 2.49 -1.72
N GLY A 310 -23.66 1.45 -0.93
CA GLY A 310 -23.69 1.55 0.54
C GLY A 310 -22.31 1.47 1.20
N THR A 311 -21.31 0.90 0.51
CA THR A 311 -19.97 0.66 1.06
C THR A 311 -18.86 1.09 0.11
N ILE A 312 -17.74 1.51 0.68
CA ILE A 312 -16.54 1.87 -0.08
C ILE A 312 -16.01 0.65 -0.86
N ASN A 313 -15.98 -0.54 -0.26
CA ASN A 313 -15.49 -1.75 -0.92
C ASN A 313 -16.27 -2.06 -2.21
N LEU A 314 -17.60 -1.89 -2.21
CA LEU A 314 -18.39 -2.09 -3.42
C LEU A 314 -18.13 -0.98 -4.45
N GLN A 315 -17.90 0.25 -4.01
CA GLN A 315 -17.51 1.36 -4.85
C GLN A 315 -16.18 1.07 -5.60
N GLU A 316 -15.17 0.59 -4.87
CA GLU A 316 -13.87 0.17 -5.43
C GLU A 316 -14.02 -1.02 -6.39
N GLN A 317 -14.80 -2.04 -6.02
CA GLN A 317 -15.07 -3.18 -6.89
C GLN A 317 -15.71 -2.75 -8.22
N LEU A 318 -16.74 -1.90 -8.18
CA LEU A 318 -17.40 -1.41 -9.39
C LEU A 318 -16.43 -0.63 -10.29
N TYR A 319 -15.60 0.22 -9.70
CA TYR A 319 -14.70 1.09 -10.46
C TYR A 319 -13.48 0.36 -11.01
N HIS A 320 -12.82 -0.47 -10.20
CA HIS A 320 -11.56 -1.13 -10.57
C HIS A 320 -11.71 -2.52 -11.19
N VAL A 321 -12.87 -3.16 -11.04
CA VAL A 321 -13.10 -4.53 -11.54
C VAL A 321 -14.24 -4.57 -12.56
N ASP A 322 -15.45 -4.14 -12.16
CA ASP A 322 -16.65 -4.36 -12.98
C ASP A 322 -16.68 -3.45 -14.22
N LEU A 323 -16.36 -2.15 -14.08
CA LEU A 323 -16.32 -1.21 -15.22
C LEU A 323 -15.18 -1.51 -16.21
N PRO A 324 -13.94 -1.78 -15.81
CA PRO A 324 -12.89 -2.23 -16.73
C PRO A 324 -13.25 -3.52 -17.46
N PHE A 325 -13.87 -4.48 -16.76
CA PHE A 325 -14.38 -5.69 -17.40
C PHE A 325 -15.44 -5.37 -18.47
N LEU A 326 -16.40 -4.47 -18.17
CA LEU A 326 -17.40 -4.04 -19.15
C LEU A 326 -16.78 -3.36 -20.37
N LYS A 327 -15.81 -2.45 -20.18
CA LYS A 327 -15.07 -1.80 -21.28
C LYS A 327 -14.44 -2.86 -22.20
N LYS A 328 -13.78 -3.86 -21.60
CA LYS A 328 -13.18 -4.98 -22.34
C LYS A 328 -14.23 -5.83 -23.06
N ALA A 329 -15.33 -6.17 -22.39
CA ALA A 329 -16.39 -7.01 -22.95
C ALA A 329 -17.10 -6.31 -24.11
N LEU A 330 -17.30 -5.00 -24.02
CA LEU A 330 -17.94 -4.19 -25.07
C LEU A 330 -16.98 -3.83 -26.21
N GLY A 331 -15.66 -4.03 -26.03
CA GLY A 331 -14.65 -3.57 -26.99
C GLY A 331 -14.64 -2.05 -27.17
N TYR A 332 -15.14 -1.30 -26.19
CA TYR A 332 -15.31 0.14 -26.22
C TYR A 332 -14.90 0.79 -24.91
N SER A 333 -14.17 1.91 -25.02
CA SER A 333 -13.75 2.71 -23.86
C SER A 333 -14.66 3.93 -23.69
N PHE A 334 -15.07 4.20 -22.47
CA PHE A 334 -15.86 5.36 -22.07
C PHE A 334 -15.35 5.93 -20.76
N ALA A 335 -15.53 7.23 -20.57
CA ALA A 335 -15.05 7.92 -19.40
C ALA A 335 -15.82 7.47 -18.13
N THR A 336 -15.08 7.12 -17.10
CA THR A 336 -15.62 6.70 -15.79
C THR A 336 -14.91 7.45 -14.69
N ALA A 337 -15.62 7.82 -13.63
CA ALA A 337 -15.03 8.45 -12.47
C ALA A 337 -15.58 7.88 -11.17
N ILE A 338 -14.78 8.00 -10.12
CA ILE A 338 -15.18 7.69 -8.75
C ILE A 338 -15.25 9.00 -7.95
N ALA A 339 -16.42 9.28 -7.38
CA ALA A 339 -16.63 10.45 -6.53
C ALA A 339 -16.58 10.04 -5.06
N LYS A 340 -15.65 10.61 -4.32
CA LYS A 340 -15.48 10.41 -2.88
C LYS A 340 -15.57 11.73 -2.12
N GLY A 341 -15.86 11.65 -0.82
CA GLY A 341 -15.85 12.82 0.04
C GLY A 341 -14.48 13.51 0.05
N ARG A 342 -14.48 14.83 0.14
CA ARG A 342 -13.29 15.68 0.04
C ARG A 342 -12.13 15.24 0.94
N GLY A 343 -12.41 14.79 2.17
CA GLY A 343 -11.39 14.31 3.12
C GLY A 343 -10.62 13.06 2.69
N ASN A 344 -11.06 12.38 1.59
CA ASN A 344 -10.32 11.26 1.02
C ASN A 344 -9.18 11.70 0.07
N TYR A 345 -9.10 12.98 -0.27
CA TYR A 345 -8.11 13.47 -1.21
C TYR A 345 -6.98 14.24 -0.52
N LEU A 346 -5.76 13.99 -0.95
CA LEU A 346 -4.57 14.75 -0.54
C LEU A 346 -4.72 16.22 -0.93
N CYS A 347 -4.38 17.13 -0.02
CA CYS A 347 -4.23 18.55 -0.31
C CYS A 347 -2.76 18.89 -0.50
N LEU A 348 -2.28 19.09 -1.72
CA LEU A 348 -0.87 19.31 -2.03
C LEU A 348 -0.27 20.47 -1.24
N ARG A 349 -1.00 21.60 -1.10
CA ARG A 349 -0.54 22.74 -0.31
C ARG A 349 -0.26 22.36 1.16
N ARG A 350 -1.16 21.60 1.79
CA ARG A 350 -0.98 21.14 3.19
C ARG A 350 0.08 20.05 3.27
N PHE A 351 0.18 19.20 2.27
CA PHE A 351 1.17 18.15 2.19
C PHE A 351 2.60 18.71 2.11
N HIS A 352 2.87 19.67 1.22
CA HIS A 352 4.18 20.32 1.15
C HIS A 352 4.55 21.05 2.45
N GLU A 353 3.58 21.68 3.12
CA GLU A 353 3.81 22.30 4.43
C GLU A 353 4.10 21.24 5.50
N TYR A 354 3.42 20.10 5.45
CA TYR A 354 3.62 18.98 6.35
C TYR A 354 5.01 18.34 6.17
N CYS A 355 5.44 18.09 4.92
CA CYS A 355 6.78 17.57 4.61
C CYS A 355 7.89 18.47 5.14
N ARG A 356 7.76 19.79 5.01
CA ARG A 356 8.75 20.75 5.54
C ARG A 356 8.94 20.66 7.06
N ARG A 357 7.93 20.21 7.80
CA ARG A 357 7.99 20.03 9.25
C ARG A 357 8.36 18.63 9.69
N ALA A 358 8.29 17.66 8.79
CA ALA A 358 8.43 16.25 9.11
C ALA A 358 9.77 15.93 9.79
N ALA A 359 10.87 16.56 9.37
CA ALA A 359 12.21 16.35 9.94
C ALA A 359 12.30 16.58 11.46
N THR A 360 11.43 17.40 12.03
CA THR A 360 11.39 17.68 13.47
C THR A 360 10.31 16.90 14.23
N ALA A 361 9.54 16.09 13.51
CA ALA A 361 8.48 15.25 14.06
C ALA A 361 9.01 13.92 14.63
N SER A 362 8.11 13.12 15.20
CA SER A 362 8.45 11.76 15.63
C SER A 362 8.89 10.90 14.44
N GLU A 363 9.69 9.88 14.69
CA GLU A 363 10.18 8.99 13.63
C GLU A 363 9.03 8.36 12.81
N ARG A 364 7.97 7.92 13.47
CA ARG A 364 6.76 7.38 12.81
C ARG A 364 6.11 8.39 11.87
N GLU A 365 6.06 9.63 12.28
CA GLU A 365 5.47 10.72 11.47
C GLU A 365 6.39 11.09 10.30
N ARG A 366 7.71 11.06 10.50
CA ARG A 366 8.70 11.23 9.42
C ARG A 366 8.58 10.15 8.36
N ILE A 367 8.50 8.88 8.78
CA ILE A 367 8.29 7.74 7.87
C ILE A 367 7.01 7.92 7.08
N PHE A 368 5.91 8.27 7.75
CA PHE A 368 4.63 8.51 7.10
C PHE A 368 4.71 9.65 6.08
N ALA A 369 5.25 10.82 6.45
CA ALA A 369 5.38 11.95 5.53
C ALA A 369 6.26 11.61 4.32
N THR A 370 7.36 10.91 4.55
CA THR A 370 8.32 10.52 3.51
C THR A 370 7.74 9.47 2.56
N SER A 371 7.02 8.49 3.07
CA SER A 371 6.36 7.46 2.24
C SER A 371 5.32 8.06 1.29
N LEU A 372 4.64 9.12 1.72
CA LEU A 372 3.66 9.82 0.89
C LEU A 372 4.29 10.59 -0.28
N VAL A 373 5.57 10.96 -0.21
CA VAL A 373 6.28 11.57 -1.35
C VAL A 373 6.35 10.57 -2.50
N LEU A 374 6.78 9.35 -2.23
CA LEU A 374 6.83 8.29 -3.23
C LEU A 374 5.42 7.87 -3.69
N TRP A 375 4.50 7.67 -2.74
CA TRP A 375 3.14 7.30 -3.07
C TRP A 375 2.47 8.29 -4.01
N HIS A 376 2.60 9.60 -3.75
CA HIS A 376 1.97 10.61 -4.59
C HIS A 376 2.65 10.74 -5.97
N ALA A 377 3.94 10.44 -6.07
CA ALA A 377 4.63 10.36 -7.34
C ALA A 377 4.15 9.17 -8.20
N ASP A 378 3.86 8.03 -7.56
CA ASP A 378 3.32 6.83 -8.22
C ASP A 378 1.81 6.94 -8.49
N ASP A 379 1.05 7.68 -7.67
CA ASP A 379 -0.40 7.82 -7.73
C ASP A 379 -0.85 9.28 -7.59
N ALA A 380 -0.94 9.96 -8.72
CA ALA A 380 -1.36 11.36 -8.80
C ALA A 380 -2.84 11.59 -8.37
N SER A 381 -3.64 10.53 -8.19
CA SER A 381 -5.03 10.66 -7.72
C SER A 381 -5.11 11.25 -6.33
N GLY A 382 -4.11 10.96 -5.50
CA GLY A 382 -4.06 11.37 -4.11
C GLY A 382 -5.23 10.83 -3.27
N ASP A 383 -5.78 9.67 -3.64
CA ASP A 383 -6.90 9.03 -2.95
C ASP A 383 -6.41 8.20 -1.77
N ARG A 384 -6.84 8.56 -0.58
CA ARG A 384 -6.50 7.90 0.68
C ARG A 384 -6.77 6.39 0.69
N GLU A 385 -7.79 5.93 -0.02
CA GLU A 385 -8.18 4.51 -0.04
C GLU A 385 -7.12 3.62 -0.68
N HIS A 386 -6.17 4.19 -1.44
CA HIS A 386 -5.02 3.48 -1.97
C HIS A 386 -3.92 3.24 -0.91
N LEU A 387 -4.08 3.80 0.31
CA LEU A 387 -3.17 3.63 1.43
C LEU A 387 -3.79 2.74 2.52
N ASN A 388 -3.00 1.84 3.08
CA ASN A 388 -3.40 1.07 4.25
C ASN A 388 -2.95 1.76 5.54
N LEU A 389 -3.70 2.78 5.96
CA LEU A 389 -3.36 3.61 7.12
C LEU A 389 -3.80 2.96 8.43
N ASN A 390 -2.88 2.81 9.37
CA ASN A 390 -3.19 2.44 10.74
C ASN A 390 -3.85 3.62 11.50
N LYS A 391 -4.23 3.39 12.76
CA LYS A 391 -4.93 4.40 13.59
C LYS A 391 -4.13 5.70 13.76
N ALA A 392 -2.82 5.63 13.95
CA ALA A 392 -1.97 6.81 14.12
C ALA A 392 -1.80 7.55 12.78
N GLU A 393 -1.54 6.83 11.70
CA GLU A 393 -1.42 7.37 10.35
C GLU A 393 -2.71 8.04 9.88
N ASN A 394 -3.88 7.52 10.28
CA ASN A 394 -5.16 8.18 10.05
C ASN A 394 -5.27 9.54 10.76
N GLN A 395 -4.65 9.70 11.92
CA GLN A 395 -4.57 11.01 12.59
C GLN A 395 -3.64 11.97 11.81
N TYR A 396 -2.49 11.48 11.32
CA TYR A 396 -1.59 12.27 10.49
C TYR A 396 -2.25 12.69 9.17
N TRP A 397 -3.04 11.80 8.55
CA TRP A 397 -3.79 12.11 7.32
C TRP A 397 -4.69 13.34 7.46
N GLN A 398 -5.32 13.57 8.63
CA GLN A 398 -6.16 14.75 8.86
C GLN A 398 -5.41 16.08 8.69
N ASN A 399 -4.08 16.07 8.86
CA ASN A 399 -3.25 17.26 8.69
C ASN A 399 -3.03 17.62 7.21
N ILE A 400 -3.19 16.66 6.31
CA ILE A 400 -2.89 16.79 4.87
C ILE A 400 -4.11 16.60 3.97
N ALA A 401 -5.20 16.08 4.51
CA ALA A 401 -6.45 15.89 3.78
C ALA A 401 -7.04 17.22 3.29
N SER A 402 -7.73 17.18 2.16
CA SER A 402 -8.49 18.33 1.66
C SER A 402 -9.66 18.66 2.60
N SER A 403 -9.83 19.92 2.95
CA SER A 403 -10.92 20.42 3.81
C SER A 403 -11.55 21.67 3.21
N PRO A 404 -12.89 21.84 3.27
CA PRO A 404 -13.55 23.05 2.79
C PRO A 404 -13.06 24.30 3.51
N ASP A 405 -12.81 24.22 4.82
CA ASP A 405 -12.45 25.38 5.68
C ASP A 405 -11.08 25.98 5.35
N THR A 406 -10.16 25.18 4.85
CA THR A 406 -8.78 25.60 4.56
C THR A 406 -8.48 25.69 3.06
N CYS A 407 -9.42 25.37 2.19
CA CYS A 407 -9.23 25.34 0.74
C CYS A 407 -9.27 26.75 0.13
N LEU A 408 -8.26 27.09 -0.66
CA LEU A 408 -8.18 28.37 -1.37
C LEU A 408 -8.94 28.38 -2.72
N GLY A 409 -9.52 27.23 -3.12
CA GLY A 409 -10.19 27.07 -4.40
C GLY A 409 -9.28 27.43 -5.57
N ARG A 410 -9.81 28.16 -6.56
CA ARG A 410 -9.06 28.59 -7.76
C ARG A 410 -7.85 29.48 -7.49
N ARG A 411 -7.73 30.05 -6.27
CA ARG A 411 -6.59 30.87 -5.88
C ARG A 411 -5.42 30.04 -5.32
N CYS A 412 -5.58 28.71 -5.21
CA CYS A 412 -4.54 27.83 -4.75
C CYS A 412 -3.43 27.70 -5.82
N PRO A 413 -2.13 27.85 -5.45
CA PRO A 413 -1.04 27.66 -6.40
C PRO A 413 -0.98 26.23 -6.99
N TYR A 414 -1.56 25.26 -6.30
CA TYR A 414 -1.63 23.86 -6.73
C TYR A 414 -3.00 23.51 -7.34
N TYR A 415 -3.78 24.48 -7.85
CA TYR A 415 -5.15 24.21 -8.31
C TYR A 415 -5.21 23.29 -9.53
N SER A 416 -4.27 23.45 -10.47
CA SER A 416 -4.15 22.61 -11.67
C SER A 416 -3.92 21.13 -11.34
N GLU A 417 -3.07 20.87 -10.34
CA GLU A 417 -2.64 19.53 -9.90
C GLU A 417 -3.47 19.01 -8.72
N CYS A 418 -4.48 19.75 -8.27
CA CYS A 418 -5.24 19.46 -7.06
C CYS A 418 -5.99 18.12 -7.19
N CYS A 419 -5.68 17.14 -6.37
CA CYS A 419 -6.31 15.81 -6.38
C CYS A 419 -7.84 15.88 -6.25
N TYR A 420 -8.37 16.71 -5.33
CA TYR A 420 -9.81 16.87 -5.17
C TYR A 420 -10.48 17.53 -6.37
N PHE A 421 -9.93 18.62 -6.89
CA PHE A 421 -10.52 19.28 -8.10
C PHE A 421 -10.24 18.47 -9.37
N GLY A 422 -9.17 17.69 -9.42
CA GLY A 422 -8.92 16.69 -10.45
C GLY A 422 -10.03 15.65 -10.50
N SER A 423 -10.38 15.06 -9.36
CA SER A 423 -11.50 14.13 -9.25
C SER A 423 -12.83 14.76 -9.66
N LYS A 424 -13.10 16.02 -9.29
CA LYS A 424 -14.31 16.73 -9.76
C LYS A 424 -14.33 16.91 -11.28
N ARG A 425 -13.22 17.35 -11.88
CA ARG A 425 -13.12 17.47 -13.35
C ARG A 425 -13.33 16.13 -14.05
N ALA A 426 -12.78 15.04 -13.47
CA ALA A 426 -13.01 13.69 -13.99
C ALA A 426 -14.50 13.30 -13.93
N CYS A 427 -15.20 13.64 -12.84
CA CYS A 427 -16.65 13.41 -12.71
C CYS A 427 -17.46 14.25 -13.73
N GLU A 428 -17.05 15.49 -14.01
CA GLU A 428 -17.70 16.34 -15.00
C GLU A 428 -17.60 15.76 -16.43
N GLN A 429 -16.55 15.01 -16.72
CA GLN A 429 -16.29 14.39 -18.03
C GLN A 429 -16.77 12.93 -18.09
N ALA A 430 -17.06 12.31 -16.97
CA ALA A 430 -17.42 10.91 -16.91
C ALA A 430 -18.84 10.64 -17.40
N ARG A 431 -19.02 9.56 -18.14
CA ARG A 431 -20.32 9.01 -18.51
C ARG A 431 -20.95 8.20 -17.39
N VAL A 432 -20.11 7.46 -16.65
CA VAL A 432 -20.54 6.72 -15.45
C VAL A 432 -19.75 7.20 -14.24
N ILE A 433 -20.45 7.67 -13.22
CA ILE A 433 -19.89 8.13 -11.95
C ILE A 433 -20.25 7.12 -10.87
N ILE A 434 -19.24 6.56 -10.21
CA ILE A 434 -19.45 5.72 -9.03
C ILE A 434 -19.31 6.59 -7.77
N THR A 435 -20.25 6.47 -6.84
CA THR A 435 -20.20 7.22 -5.57
C THR A 435 -20.78 6.40 -4.41
N ASN A 436 -20.86 6.96 -3.22
CA ASN A 436 -21.58 6.37 -2.10
C ASN A 436 -22.87 7.14 -1.80
N HIS A 437 -23.78 6.47 -1.09
CA HIS A 437 -25.08 7.06 -0.74
C HIS A 437 -24.94 8.37 0.03
N SER A 438 -23.98 8.45 0.98
CA SER A 438 -23.80 9.66 1.80
C SER A 438 -23.43 10.87 0.95
N LEU A 439 -22.52 10.68 -0.02
CA LEU A 439 -22.11 11.76 -0.91
C LEU A 439 -23.22 12.14 -1.89
N LEU A 440 -23.92 11.16 -2.46
CA LEU A 440 -25.07 11.42 -3.34
C LEU A 440 -26.14 12.25 -2.64
N PHE A 441 -26.54 11.88 -1.40
CA PHE A 441 -27.54 12.63 -0.65
C PHE A 441 -27.07 14.02 -0.22
N GLN A 442 -25.79 14.22 0.03
CA GLN A 442 -25.23 15.56 0.26
C GLN A 442 -25.31 16.40 -1.00
N ASP A 443 -25.01 15.82 -2.12
CA ASP A 443 -25.02 16.51 -3.40
C ASP A 443 -26.43 16.91 -3.85
N LEU A 444 -27.42 16.04 -3.69
CA LEU A 444 -28.83 16.36 -3.95
C LEU A 444 -29.33 17.56 -3.13
N LYS A 445 -28.70 17.87 -1.97
CA LYS A 445 -29.01 19.06 -1.18
C LYS A 445 -28.32 20.33 -1.66
N ILE A 446 -27.14 20.20 -2.27
CA ILE A 446 -26.24 21.31 -2.60
C ILE A 446 -26.19 21.56 -4.11
N GLY A 447 -26.46 20.55 -4.94
CA GLY A 447 -26.46 20.64 -6.40
C GLY A 447 -25.05 20.83 -6.98
N SER A 448 -24.08 20.01 -6.55
CA SER A 448 -22.66 20.21 -6.86
C SER A 448 -21.96 19.05 -7.62
N LEU A 449 -22.65 17.92 -7.86
CA LEU A 449 -22.16 16.80 -8.71
C LEU A 449 -22.42 17.01 -10.19
#